data_1cf1e3ed25e72af7a911251f4fbadfed
#
_entry.id   1cf1e3ed25e72af7a911251f4fbadfed
#
_cell.length_a   1.000
_cell.length_b   1.000
_cell.length_c   1.000
_cell.angle_alpha   90.00
_cell.angle_beta   90.00
_cell.angle_gamma   90.00
#
_symmetry.space_group_name_H-M   'P 1'
#
loop_
_entity.id
_entity.type
_entity.pdbx_description
1 polymer ?
#
loop_
_entity_poly.entity_id
_entity_poly.type
_entity_poly.pdbx_seq_one_letter_code
_entity_poly.pdbx_strand_id
1 'polypeptide(L)'
;VNEYINQIAFSGAEAFLEKYKDKANEDQIIGHFGLGFYSAFMVADRVAIDTLSYKADAVATHWECDGGTEYDMTDGDKTEVGTQITLYLNDDCTEFANEYRAREVIEKYCSFMPYEIYLDNADDTEEKTEMIEKDDLRDTDTIIETVVEEAKTEEVEDEDGNKKTVETKPASERYKIKKRPVPLNDIHPLWTKHPNECTDDEYKDFYRKVFHDYKEPLFWIHLNMDYPFNLKGILYFPKINIEFESAEGVIKLYNNQVFVADNIKEVIPEFLMLLKGVIDCPDLPLNVSRSALQNDGFVKKISDYITKKVADKLSGMCKTDKESYEKYWDDISPFIKFGCLKDDKFCEKMNDYILFKNLDGKYLTLPECLEENKEKHENTVFYVKDEIEQGQYIKMFKDQGMDAVILKHNIDQPFITHLEQKNENLKFLSIDSDLSEIFKDDADDSEEAKEALKADNDKLSEIFKKALGKDNLQVKAEKLKDAEVSSMITINEDSKRMADMMKMYGMSGMDPEMY
;
A
#
# COMPACT_ATOMS: atom_id res chain seq x y z
N VAL A 1 16.52 25.74 -32.01
CA VAL A 1 17.41 24.57 -31.99
C VAL A 1 18.78 24.96 -31.43
N ASN A 2 19.46 25.95 -31.96
CA ASN A 2 20.83 26.33 -31.56
C ASN A 2 20.97 26.58 -30.04
N GLU A 3 20.00 27.21 -29.40
CA GLU A 3 20.06 27.60 -27.99
C GLU A 3 19.72 26.43 -27.03
N TYR A 4 18.75 25.59 -27.41
CA TYR A 4 18.20 24.57 -26.51
C TYR A 4 18.58 23.13 -26.84
N ILE A 5 19.13 22.87 -28.04
CA ILE A 5 19.53 21.54 -28.47
C ILE A 5 21.06 21.47 -28.65
N ASN A 6 21.66 22.47 -29.29
CA ASN A 6 23.10 22.45 -29.55
C ASN A 6 23.95 22.89 -28.33
N GLN A 7 23.33 23.51 -27.33
CA GLN A 7 24.01 23.84 -26.07
C GLN A 7 23.67 22.78 -24.99
N ILE A 8 24.63 21.92 -24.72
CA ILE A 8 24.47 20.85 -23.72
C ILE A 8 24.29 21.46 -22.32
N ALA A 9 23.38 20.91 -21.54
CA ALA A 9 23.04 21.33 -20.16
C ALA A 9 22.49 22.78 -20.07
N PHE A 10 21.99 23.35 -21.16
CA PHE A 10 21.28 24.61 -21.15
C PHE A 10 19.77 24.35 -21.00
N SER A 11 19.16 24.93 -19.96
CA SER A 11 17.72 24.85 -19.73
C SER A 11 17.06 26.21 -19.84
N GLY A 12 15.98 26.28 -20.62
CA GLY A 12 15.14 27.49 -20.72
C GLY A 12 14.17 27.67 -19.55
N ALA A 13 14.23 26.81 -18.53
CA ALA A 13 13.30 26.79 -17.40
C ALA A 13 13.27 28.14 -16.64
N GLU A 14 14.44 28.69 -16.31
CA GLU A 14 14.52 29.99 -15.61
C GLU A 14 13.93 31.14 -16.43
N ALA A 15 14.28 31.22 -17.70
CA ALA A 15 13.76 32.25 -18.60
C ALA A 15 12.25 32.12 -18.84
N PHE A 16 11.74 30.89 -18.85
CA PHE A 16 10.32 30.60 -18.94
C PHE A 16 9.59 31.05 -17.68
N LEU A 17 10.08 30.69 -16.50
CA LEU A 17 9.52 31.09 -15.21
C LEU A 17 9.50 32.62 -15.06
N GLU A 18 10.59 33.30 -15.44
CA GLU A 18 10.66 34.75 -15.34
C GLU A 18 9.65 35.44 -16.26
N LYS A 19 9.44 34.90 -17.47
CA LYS A 19 8.49 35.41 -18.45
C LYS A 19 7.04 35.18 -18.07
N TYR A 20 6.73 34.12 -17.35
CA TYR A 20 5.38 33.69 -17.00
C TYR A 20 5.11 33.69 -15.49
N LYS A 21 5.87 34.45 -14.72
CA LYS A 21 5.79 34.56 -13.24
C LYS A 21 4.39 34.69 -12.67
N ASP A 22 3.47 35.30 -13.41
CA ASP A 22 2.08 35.51 -12.99
C ASP A 22 1.11 34.41 -13.48
N LYS A 23 1.56 33.45 -14.30
CA LYS A 23 0.69 32.46 -14.97
C LYS A 23 1.17 31.02 -14.86
N ALA A 24 2.42 30.76 -14.53
CA ALA A 24 2.98 29.43 -14.41
C ALA A 24 3.43 29.19 -12.97
N ASN A 25 2.95 28.11 -12.36
CA ASN A 25 3.54 27.59 -11.14
C ASN A 25 4.90 26.99 -11.48
N GLU A 26 5.90 27.21 -10.63
CA GLU A 26 7.22 26.58 -10.73
C GLU A 26 7.09 25.04 -10.81
N ASP A 27 6.06 24.49 -10.18
CA ASP A 27 5.72 23.07 -10.15
C ASP A 27 5.33 22.47 -11.52
N GLN A 28 5.05 23.29 -12.53
CA GLN A 28 4.67 22.83 -13.87
C GLN A 28 5.87 22.54 -14.78
N ILE A 29 7.09 22.88 -14.34
CA ILE A 29 8.29 22.63 -15.13
C ILE A 29 8.89 21.29 -14.74
N ILE A 30 8.88 20.34 -15.70
CA ILE A 30 9.41 18.99 -15.51
C ILE A 30 10.94 18.95 -15.68
N GLY A 31 11.47 19.71 -16.63
CA GLY A 31 12.88 19.68 -17.03
C GLY A 31 13.69 20.83 -16.44
N HIS A 32 14.77 20.51 -15.69
CA HIS A 32 15.63 21.52 -15.06
C HIS A 32 17.08 21.50 -15.58
N PHE A 33 17.55 20.37 -16.14
CA PHE A 33 18.98 20.15 -16.42
C PHE A 33 19.39 20.35 -17.87
N GLY A 34 18.45 20.46 -18.83
CA GLY A 34 18.75 20.59 -20.25
C GLY A 34 19.47 19.37 -20.86
N LEU A 35 19.32 18.18 -20.25
CA LEU A 35 20.00 16.95 -20.66
C LEU A 35 19.05 15.84 -21.12
N GLY A 36 17.75 15.95 -20.84
CA GLY A 36 16.78 14.88 -21.10
C GLY A 36 16.69 14.46 -22.57
N PHE A 37 16.81 15.42 -23.48
CA PHE A 37 16.77 15.17 -24.95
C PHE A 37 17.82 14.14 -25.40
N TYR A 38 19.04 14.24 -24.85
CA TYR A 38 20.15 13.39 -25.28
C TYR A 38 19.98 11.91 -24.93
N SER A 39 19.05 11.57 -24.07
CA SER A 39 18.68 10.17 -23.79
C SER A 39 18.12 9.46 -25.03
N ALA A 40 17.63 10.21 -26.02
CA ALA A 40 17.19 9.67 -27.31
C ALA A 40 18.27 8.82 -28.00
N PHE A 41 19.55 9.21 -27.90
CA PHE A 41 20.68 8.48 -28.46
C PHE A 41 21.01 7.16 -27.73
N MET A 42 20.38 6.87 -26.61
CA MET A 42 20.48 5.54 -25.96
C MET A 42 19.70 4.47 -26.73
N VAL A 43 18.69 4.86 -27.50
CA VAL A 43 17.79 3.95 -28.23
C VAL A 43 17.80 4.15 -29.74
N ALA A 44 18.44 5.23 -30.24
CA ALA A 44 18.43 5.60 -31.64
C ALA A 44 19.87 5.82 -32.18
N ASP A 45 20.14 5.32 -33.37
CA ASP A 45 21.39 5.58 -34.09
C ASP A 45 21.39 6.98 -34.74
N ARG A 46 20.21 7.55 -34.92
CA ARG A 46 20.02 8.86 -35.51
C ARG A 46 18.74 9.51 -34.96
N VAL A 47 18.81 10.82 -34.73
CA VAL A 47 17.67 11.63 -34.26
C VAL A 47 17.51 12.82 -35.20
N ALA A 48 16.30 13.04 -35.70
CA ALA A 48 15.94 14.21 -36.47
C ALA A 48 14.90 15.07 -35.75
N ILE A 49 14.98 16.39 -35.91
CA ILE A 49 14.05 17.38 -35.39
C ILE A 49 13.56 18.28 -36.50
N ASP A 50 12.26 18.32 -36.74
CA ASP A 50 11.57 19.27 -37.59
C ASP A 50 10.76 20.23 -36.75
N THR A 51 11.06 21.51 -36.75
CA THR A 51 10.43 22.47 -35.86
C THR A 51 10.09 23.79 -36.52
N LEU A 52 8.93 24.36 -36.16
CA LEU A 52 8.54 25.71 -36.52
C LEU A 52 8.08 26.44 -35.24
N SER A 53 8.75 27.57 -34.96
CA SER A 53 8.43 28.39 -33.79
C SER A 53 7.12 29.16 -33.98
N TYR A 54 6.44 29.46 -32.86
CA TYR A 54 5.26 30.33 -32.84
C TYR A 54 5.55 31.83 -33.13
N LYS A 55 6.81 32.22 -33.21
CA LYS A 55 7.21 33.61 -33.50
C LYS A 55 6.87 33.97 -34.94
N ALA A 56 6.40 35.19 -35.18
CA ALA A 56 5.81 35.60 -36.44
C ALA A 56 6.74 35.42 -37.65
N ASP A 57 8.02 35.62 -37.55
CA ASP A 57 8.96 35.54 -38.68
C ASP A 57 9.87 34.30 -38.60
N ALA A 58 9.40 33.24 -37.93
CA ALA A 58 10.17 32.02 -37.78
C ALA A 58 10.23 31.23 -39.08
N VAL A 59 11.42 30.72 -39.40
CA VAL A 59 11.63 29.79 -40.50
C VAL A 59 11.67 28.39 -39.93
N ALA A 60 11.00 27.45 -40.61
CA ALA A 60 11.05 26.03 -40.24
C ALA A 60 12.51 25.54 -40.31
N THR A 61 12.89 24.73 -39.35
CA THR A 61 14.25 24.21 -39.23
C THR A 61 14.23 22.70 -39.15
N HIS A 62 15.07 22.07 -39.96
CA HIS A 62 15.41 20.66 -39.85
C HIS A 62 16.78 20.50 -39.22
N TRP A 63 16.90 19.63 -38.23
CA TRP A 63 18.16 19.29 -37.54
C TRP A 63 18.28 17.77 -37.45
N GLU A 64 19.51 17.26 -37.69
CA GLU A 64 19.76 15.82 -37.62
C GLU A 64 21.15 15.56 -37.01
N CYS A 65 21.26 14.49 -36.19
CA CYS A 65 22.50 14.05 -35.55
C CYS A 65 22.51 12.53 -35.36
N ASP A 66 23.67 11.92 -35.47
CA ASP A 66 23.92 10.50 -35.23
C ASP A 66 24.42 10.18 -33.79
N GLY A 67 24.38 11.17 -32.90
CA GLY A 67 24.91 11.05 -31.53
C GLY A 67 26.41 11.38 -31.43
N GLY A 68 27.06 11.74 -32.51
CA GLY A 68 28.44 12.23 -32.53
C GLY A 68 28.54 13.70 -32.12
N THR A 69 29.68 14.33 -32.49
CA THR A 69 29.95 15.74 -32.19
C THR A 69 29.49 16.69 -33.32
N GLU A 70 29.04 16.13 -34.41
CA GLU A 70 28.58 16.88 -35.58
C GLU A 70 27.08 16.73 -35.75
N TYR A 71 26.44 17.76 -36.28
CA TYR A 71 25.03 17.79 -36.63
C TYR A 71 24.83 18.54 -37.94
N ASP A 72 23.79 18.16 -38.67
CA ASP A 72 23.31 18.89 -39.82
C ASP A 72 22.11 19.76 -39.44
N MET A 73 22.09 21.02 -39.94
CA MET A 73 20.97 21.92 -39.71
C MET A 73 20.69 22.71 -41.00
N THR A 74 19.46 22.61 -41.48
CA THR A 74 18.97 23.23 -42.71
C THR A 74 17.62 23.88 -42.51
N ASP A 75 17.14 24.65 -43.47
CA ASP A 75 15.74 25.08 -43.50
C ASP A 75 14.84 23.85 -43.66
N GLY A 76 13.75 23.81 -42.92
CA GLY A 76 12.79 22.72 -42.91
C GLY A 76 11.52 23.05 -43.69
N ASP A 77 10.70 22.01 -43.95
CA ASP A 77 9.45 22.11 -44.72
C ASP A 77 8.20 22.21 -43.85
N LYS A 78 8.34 22.27 -42.52
CA LYS A 78 7.22 22.28 -41.59
C LYS A 78 6.38 23.55 -41.73
N THR A 79 5.08 23.41 -41.94
CA THR A 79 4.13 24.52 -42.15
C THR A 79 3.33 24.89 -40.89
N GLU A 80 3.22 23.96 -39.96
CA GLU A 80 2.48 24.12 -38.69
C GLU A 80 3.42 24.37 -37.52
N VAL A 81 3.02 25.26 -36.61
CA VAL A 81 3.77 25.51 -35.38
C VAL A 81 3.86 24.24 -34.55
N GLY A 82 5.05 23.95 -34.07
CA GLY A 82 5.30 22.76 -33.21
C GLY A 82 6.62 22.09 -33.54
N THR A 83 6.92 21.01 -32.86
CA THR A 83 8.17 20.25 -32.99
C THR A 83 7.86 18.77 -33.18
N GLN A 84 8.47 18.17 -34.18
CA GLN A 84 8.48 16.73 -34.42
C GLN A 84 9.88 16.21 -34.14
N ILE A 85 10.00 15.15 -33.34
CA ILE A 85 11.26 14.47 -33.07
C ILE A 85 11.12 13.05 -33.59
N THR A 86 12.01 12.65 -34.49
CA THR A 86 12.03 11.33 -35.11
C THR A 86 13.25 10.57 -34.61
N LEU A 87 13.01 9.43 -33.98
CA LEU A 87 14.03 8.51 -33.49
C LEU A 87 14.16 7.34 -34.46
N TYR A 88 15.31 7.20 -35.10
CA TYR A 88 15.64 6.04 -35.91
C TYR A 88 16.30 5.01 -34.99
N LEU A 89 15.49 4.08 -34.53
CA LEU A 89 15.89 3.12 -33.50
C LEU A 89 17.04 2.24 -33.94
N ASN A 90 17.98 1.98 -33.03
CA ASN A 90 19.03 1.00 -33.24
C ASN A 90 18.48 -0.44 -33.22
N ASP A 91 19.27 -1.40 -33.67
CA ASP A 91 18.84 -2.80 -33.81
C ASP A 91 18.40 -3.44 -32.47
N ASP A 92 19.02 -3.04 -31.36
CA ASP A 92 18.73 -3.58 -30.03
C ASP A 92 17.45 -2.99 -29.39
N CYS A 93 16.95 -1.88 -29.96
CA CYS A 93 15.81 -1.13 -29.40
C CYS A 93 14.56 -1.14 -30.30
N THR A 94 14.52 -1.98 -31.34
CA THR A 94 13.38 -2.09 -32.27
C THR A 94 12.07 -2.48 -31.60
N GLU A 95 12.10 -3.06 -30.38
CA GLU A 95 10.90 -3.35 -29.59
C GLU A 95 10.04 -2.10 -29.33
N PHE A 96 10.64 -0.91 -29.22
CA PHE A 96 9.93 0.34 -28.96
C PHE A 96 9.19 0.89 -30.18
N ALA A 97 9.41 0.35 -31.38
CA ALA A 97 8.58 0.63 -32.55
C ALA A 97 7.20 -0.08 -32.48
N ASN A 98 7.01 -0.99 -31.54
CA ASN A 98 5.76 -1.68 -31.34
C ASN A 98 4.78 -0.83 -30.52
N GLU A 99 3.56 -0.63 -30.99
CA GLU A 99 2.54 0.19 -30.32
C GLU A 99 2.25 -0.29 -28.87
N TYR A 100 2.16 -1.61 -28.65
CA TYR A 100 1.89 -2.16 -27.33
C TYR A 100 3.03 -1.88 -26.35
N ARG A 101 4.27 -2.01 -26.83
CA ARG A 101 5.44 -1.72 -26.00
C ARG A 101 5.58 -0.24 -25.69
N ALA A 102 5.34 0.63 -26.68
CA ALA A 102 5.33 2.07 -26.48
C ALA A 102 4.24 2.48 -25.47
N ARG A 103 3.04 1.91 -25.60
CA ARG A 103 1.92 2.13 -24.67
C ARG A 103 2.29 1.71 -23.23
N GLU A 104 2.85 0.52 -23.05
CA GLU A 104 3.29 0.01 -21.74
C GLU A 104 4.30 0.97 -21.07
N VAL A 105 5.27 1.48 -21.82
CA VAL A 105 6.26 2.43 -21.32
C VAL A 105 5.61 3.76 -20.93
N ILE A 106 4.71 4.29 -21.76
CA ILE A 106 3.99 5.55 -21.47
C ILE A 106 3.11 5.37 -20.23
N GLU A 107 2.36 4.29 -20.15
CA GLU A 107 1.50 3.99 -18.99
C GLU A 107 2.30 3.82 -17.70
N LYS A 108 3.48 3.22 -17.77
CA LYS A 108 4.33 3.04 -16.59
C LYS A 108 4.91 4.36 -16.08
N TYR A 109 5.46 5.19 -16.95
CA TYR A 109 6.24 6.35 -16.54
C TYR A 109 5.50 7.68 -16.66
N CYS A 110 4.47 7.76 -17.48
CA CYS A 110 3.80 8.99 -17.86
C CYS A 110 2.30 9.04 -17.53
N SER A 111 1.76 8.04 -16.82
CA SER A 111 0.31 7.92 -16.52
C SER A 111 -0.32 9.18 -15.94
N PHE A 112 0.47 10.01 -15.27
CA PHE A 112 -0.04 11.19 -14.56
C PHE A 112 0.70 12.47 -14.94
N MET A 113 1.45 12.45 -16.06
CA MET A 113 2.10 13.67 -16.54
C MET A 113 1.07 14.79 -16.75
N PRO A 114 1.42 16.06 -16.43
CA PRO A 114 0.48 17.18 -16.47
C PRO A 114 0.14 17.67 -17.89
N TYR A 115 0.53 16.93 -18.90
CA TYR A 115 0.27 17.21 -20.31
C TYR A 115 -0.28 15.96 -20.98
N GLU A 116 -1.33 16.14 -21.81
CA GLU A 116 -1.96 15.04 -22.53
C GLU A 116 -0.99 14.36 -23.51
N ILE A 117 -0.94 13.03 -23.45
CA ILE A 117 -0.10 12.19 -24.29
C ILE A 117 -1.00 11.27 -25.11
N TYR A 118 -0.82 11.34 -26.42
CA TYR A 118 -1.55 10.51 -27.37
C TYR A 118 -0.58 9.56 -28.05
N LEU A 119 -1.07 8.36 -28.36
CA LEU A 119 -0.31 7.36 -29.12
C LEU A 119 -1.13 6.96 -30.35
N ASP A 120 -0.51 7.05 -31.52
CA ASP A 120 -1.11 6.65 -32.76
C ASP A 120 -0.09 5.86 -33.62
N ASN A 121 -0.60 4.98 -34.48
CA ASN A 121 0.22 4.24 -35.42
C ASN A 121 0.20 4.94 -36.78
N ALA A 122 1.35 5.43 -37.23
CA ALA A 122 1.48 6.14 -38.51
C ALA A 122 1.15 5.26 -39.73
N ASP A 123 1.28 3.94 -39.59
CA ASP A 123 0.97 2.99 -40.67
C ASP A 123 -0.52 2.63 -40.74
N ASP A 124 -1.30 3.00 -39.71
CA ASP A 124 -2.74 2.78 -39.69
C ASP A 124 -3.46 3.87 -40.47
N THR A 125 -3.81 3.53 -41.69
CA THR A 125 -4.49 4.45 -42.63
C THR A 125 -5.99 4.40 -42.55
N GLU A 126 -6.57 3.51 -41.72
CA GLU A 126 -8.02 3.41 -41.54
C GLU A 126 -8.56 4.53 -40.65
N GLU A 127 -9.54 5.27 -41.18
CA GLU A 127 -10.24 6.30 -40.39
C GLU A 127 -11.07 5.64 -39.30
N LYS A 128 -10.57 5.71 -38.05
CA LYS A 128 -11.32 5.20 -36.89
C LYS A 128 -12.54 6.09 -36.64
N THR A 129 -13.70 5.47 -36.51
CA THR A 129 -14.98 6.16 -36.28
C THR A 129 -15.65 5.70 -35.01
N GLU A 130 -16.46 6.56 -34.41
CA GLU A 130 -17.31 6.22 -33.26
C GLU A 130 -18.73 6.79 -33.44
N MET A 131 -19.70 6.12 -32.82
CA MET A 131 -21.10 6.57 -32.81
C MET A 131 -21.39 7.26 -31.50
N ILE A 132 -21.91 8.48 -31.58
CA ILE A 132 -22.31 9.26 -30.41
C ILE A 132 -23.77 9.67 -30.48
N GLU A 133 -24.40 9.91 -29.34
CA GLU A 133 -25.72 10.49 -29.25
C GLU A 133 -25.66 12.01 -29.53
N LYS A 134 -26.79 12.60 -29.88
CA LYS A 134 -26.88 14.03 -30.22
C LYS A 134 -26.37 14.95 -29.10
N ASP A 135 -26.65 14.59 -27.86
CA ASP A 135 -26.29 15.40 -26.68
C ASP A 135 -24.78 15.34 -26.37
N ASP A 136 -24.07 14.34 -26.92
CA ASP A 136 -22.62 14.17 -26.75
C ASP A 136 -21.79 14.86 -27.85
N LEU A 137 -22.44 15.46 -28.86
CA LEU A 137 -21.76 16.13 -29.97
C LEU A 137 -21.07 17.41 -29.50
N ARG A 138 -19.79 17.57 -29.86
CA ARG A 138 -18.95 18.73 -29.56
C ARG A 138 -18.69 19.55 -30.83
N ASP A 139 -18.45 20.85 -30.67
CA ASP A 139 -18.14 21.76 -31.79
C ASP A 139 -16.84 21.36 -32.54
N THR A 140 -16.00 20.58 -31.89
CA THR A 140 -14.73 20.09 -32.43
C THR A 140 -14.84 18.78 -33.20
N ASP A 141 -16.01 18.13 -33.17
CA ASP A 141 -16.20 16.82 -33.82
C ASP A 141 -16.35 16.93 -35.34
N THR A 142 -15.72 16.01 -36.05
CA THR A 142 -15.92 15.88 -37.49
C THR A 142 -16.99 14.83 -37.77
N ILE A 143 -18.17 15.29 -38.18
CA ILE A 143 -19.29 14.42 -38.50
C ILE A 143 -19.04 13.76 -39.86
N ILE A 144 -19.05 12.44 -39.89
CA ILE A 144 -18.93 11.63 -41.11
C ILE A 144 -20.31 11.26 -41.67
N GLU A 145 -21.23 10.87 -40.77
CA GLU A 145 -22.55 10.43 -41.13
C GLU A 145 -23.55 10.74 -40.01
N THR A 146 -24.75 11.12 -40.38
CA THR A 146 -25.89 11.27 -39.44
C THR A 146 -26.85 10.12 -39.60
N VAL A 147 -27.07 9.35 -38.55
CA VAL A 147 -27.98 8.22 -38.52
C VAL A 147 -29.24 8.62 -37.75
N VAL A 148 -30.37 8.70 -38.47
CA VAL A 148 -31.66 8.99 -37.85
C VAL A 148 -32.44 7.69 -37.77
N GLU A 149 -32.77 7.25 -36.56
CA GLU A 149 -33.70 6.15 -36.33
C GLU A 149 -35.09 6.72 -36.08
N GLU A 150 -36.06 6.38 -36.92
CA GLU A 150 -37.44 6.78 -36.73
C GLU A 150 -38.05 6.09 -35.50
N ALA A 151 -39.00 6.78 -34.86
CA ALA A 151 -39.73 6.22 -33.72
C ALA A 151 -40.43 4.91 -34.12
N LYS A 152 -40.25 3.87 -33.32
CA LYS A 152 -41.01 2.61 -33.50
C LYS A 152 -42.28 2.67 -32.67
N THR A 153 -43.39 2.48 -33.35
CA THR A 153 -44.70 2.44 -32.73
C THR A 153 -45.29 1.04 -32.90
N GLU A 154 -45.91 0.52 -31.85
CA GLU A 154 -46.66 -0.73 -31.88
C GLU A 154 -48.12 -0.45 -31.53
N GLU A 155 -49.06 -1.11 -32.26
CA GLU A 155 -50.48 -1.07 -31.91
C GLU A 155 -50.71 -2.06 -30.76
N VAL A 156 -51.12 -1.55 -29.60
CA VAL A 156 -51.52 -2.37 -28.44
C VAL A 156 -53.02 -2.20 -28.25
N GLU A 157 -53.76 -3.28 -28.09
CA GLU A 157 -55.18 -3.26 -27.73
C GLU A 157 -55.31 -3.04 -26.23
N ASP A 158 -56.12 -2.03 -25.83
CA ASP A 158 -56.46 -1.81 -24.42
C ASP A 158 -57.51 -2.79 -23.92
N GLU A 159 -57.79 -2.82 -22.62
CA GLU A 159 -58.76 -3.76 -22.00
C GLU A 159 -60.20 -3.59 -22.54
N ASP A 160 -60.48 -2.53 -23.24
CA ASP A 160 -61.78 -2.22 -23.86
C ASP A 160 -61.80 -2.56 -25.37
N GLY A 161 -60.71 -3.15 -25.92
CA GLY A 161 -60.64 -3.56 -27.31
C GLY A 161 -60.31 -2.45 -28.31
N ASN A 162 -59.90 -1.27 -27.83
CA ASN A 162 -59.49 -0.16 -28.69
C ASN A 162 -58.00 -0.24 -28.99
N LYS A 163 -57.66 -0.05 -30.27
CA LYS A 163 -56.24 0.01 -30.69
C LYS A 163 -55.64 1.35 -30.32
N LYS A 164 -54.59 1.35 -29.51
CA LYS A 164 -53.75 2.51 -29.23
C LYS A 164 -52.35 2.27 -29.79
N THR A 165 -51.86 3.24 -30.54
CA THR A 165 -50.46 3.26 -30.97
C THR A 165 -49.60 3.71 -29.81
N VAL A 166 -48.75 2.85 -29.30
CA VAL A 166 -47.79 3.15 -28.22
C VAL A 166 -46.41 3.26 -28.85
N GLU A 167 -45.73 4.33 -28.56
CA GLU A 167 -44.33 4.53 -28.97
C GLU A 167 -43.44 3.61 -28.13
N THR A 168 -42.86 2.60 -28.75
CA THR A 168 -42.02 1.60 -28.08
C THR A 168 -40.53 2.02 -28.05
N LYS A 169 -40.13 2.84 -29.04
CA LYS A 169 -38.79 3.44 -29.07
C LYS A 169 -38.90 4.86 -29.62
N PRO A 170 -38.45 5.88 -28.91
CA PRO A 170 -38.46 7.26 -29.43
C PRO A 170 -37.50 7.39 -30.61
N ALA A 171 -37.77 8.37 -31.47
CA ALA A 171 -36.83 8.74 -32.53
C ALA A 171 -35.48 9.16 -31.91
N SER A 172 -34.40 8.60 -32.42
CA SER A 172 -33.05 8.96 -31.97
C SER A 172 -32.19 9.40 -33.14
N GLU A 173 -31.39 10.45 -32.90
CA GLU A 173 -30.45 10.97 -33.87
C GLU A 173 -29.04 10.69 -33.33
N ARG A 174 -28.25 9.90 -34.07
CA ARG A 174 -26.88 9.56 -33.75
C ARG A 174 -25.94 10.07 -34.81
N TYR A 175 -24.75 10.40 -34.39
CA TYR A 175 -23.73 10.89 -35.28
C TYR A 175 -22.56 9.92 -35.31
N LYS A 176 -22.19 9.50 -36.51
CA LYS A 176 -20.93 8.82 -36.74
C LYS A 176 -19.87 9.90 -36.94
N ILE A 177 -18.97 10.01 -35.99
CA ILE A 177 -17.89 10.98 -36.01
C ILE A 177 -16.54 10.32 -36.20
N LYS A 178 -15.54 11.08 -36.61
CA LYS A 178 -14.15 10.63 -36.53
C LYS A 178 -13.84 10.38 -35.06
N LYS A 179 -13.28 9.21 -34.73
CA LYS A 179 -12.99 8.84 -33.36
C LYS A 179 -12.14 9.91 -32.70
N ARG A 180 -12.60 10.39 -31.55
CA ARG A 180 -11.88 11.38 -30.75
C ARG A 180 -10.55 10.80 -30.27
N PRO A 181 -9.45 11.54 -30.34
CA PRO A 181 -8.21 11.10 -29.71
C PRO A 181 -8.42 11.01 -28.19
N VAL A 182 -7.99 9.92 -27.59
CA VAL A 182 -8.07 9.70 -26.15
C VAL A 182 -6.67 9.74 -25.56
N PRO A 183 -6.39 10.65 -24.62
CA PRO A 183 -5.09 10.68 -23.97
C PRO A 183 -4.85 9.40 -23.17
N LEU A 184 -3.61 8.93 -23.15
CA LEU A 184 -3.18 7.74 -22.40
C LEU A 184 -3.01 8.04 -20.92
N ASN A 185 -2.81 9.29 -20.55
CA ASN A 185 -2.54 9.73 -19.21
C ASN A 185 -3.69 10.56 -18.63
N ASP A 186 -3.66 10.70 -17.30
CA ASP A 186 -4.59 11.51 -16.53
C ASP A 186 -3.85 12.74 -16.00
N ILE A 187 -4.15 13.90 -16.55
CA ILE A 187 -3.48 15.16 -16.19
C ILE A 187 -3.97 15.77 -14.87
N HIS A 188 -5.07 15.23 -14.33
CA HIS A 188 -5.66 15.66 -13.06
C HIS A 188 -5.83 14.49 -12.09
N PRO A 189 -4.74 13.84 -11.66
CA PRO A 189 -4.82 12.69 -10.78
C PRO A 189 -5.49 13.07 -9.45
N LEU A 190 -6.16 12.10 -8.84
CA LEU A 190 -7.01 12.33 -7.65
C LEU A 190 -6.27 13.01 -6.50
N TRP A 191 -4.98 12.73 -6.31
CA TRP A 191 -4.19 13.35 -5.24
C TRP A 191 -3.94 14.85 -5.39
N THR A 192 -4.21 15.43 -6.56
CA THR A 192 -4.09 16.88 -6.78
C THR A 192 -5.31 17.66 -6.30
N LYS A 193 -6.46 16.98 -6.13
CA LYS A 193 -7.67 17.56 -5.57
C LYS A 193 -7.52 17.77 -4.07
N HIS A 194 -8.29 18.73 -3.53
CA HIS A 194 -8.38 18.86 -2.08
C HIS A 194 -9.19 17.68 -1.49
N PRO A 195 -8.77 17.09 -0.33
CA PRO A 195 -9.45 15.94 0.26
C PRO A 195 -10.98 16.11 0.43
N ASN A 196 -11.44 17.32 0.73
CA ASN A 196 -12.87 17.61 0.91
C ASN A 196 -13.69 17.60 -0.40
N GLU A 197 -13.02 17.57 -1.54
CA GLU A 197 -13.64 17.55 -2.88
C GLU A 197 -13.70 16.13 -3.45
N CYS A 198 -13.16 15.15 -2.73
CA CYS A 198 -13.08 13.76 -3.17
C CYS A 198 -14.15 12.92 -2.48
N THR A 199 -14.78 12.04 -3.24
CA THR A 199 -15.74 11.05 -2.74
C THR A 199 -15.08 9.71 -2.48
N ASP A 200 -15.70 8.87 -1.65
CA ASP A 200 -15.22 7.52 -1.36
C ASP A 200 -15.13 6.65 -2.63
N ASP A 201 -16.06 6.82 -3.55
CA ASP A 201 -16.06 6.10 -4.83
C ASP A 201 -14.87 6.52 -5.71
N GLU A 202 -14.52 7.81 -5.76
CA GLU A 202 -13.33 8.28 -6.47
C GLU A 202 -12.04 7.67 -5.89
N TYR A 203 -11.93 7.55 -4.55
CA TYR A 203 -10.77 6.89 -3.92
C TYR A 203 -10.68 5.41 -4.28
N LYS A 204 -11.79 4.69 -4.28
CA LYS A 204 -11.84 3.27 -4.64
C LYS A 204 -11.56 3.04 -6.11
N ASP A 205 -12.10 3.88 -7.00
CA ASP A 205 -11.85 3.81 -8.45
C ASP A 205 -10.39 4.10 -8.77
N PHE A 206 -9.82 5.12 -8.12
CA PHE A 206 -8.41 5.45 -8.25
C PHE A 206 -7.51 4.28 -7.78
N TYR A 207 -7.85 3.66 -6.65
CA TYR A 207 -7.13 2.49 -6.14
C TYR A 207 -7.14 1.33 -7.15
N ARG A 208 -8.31 0.99 -7.68
CA ARG A 208 -8.46 -0.07 -8.70
C ARG A 208 -7.67 0.23 -9.97
N LYS A 209 -7.74 1.48 -10.44
CA LYS A 209 -7.04 1.94 -11.65
C LYS A 209 -5.51 1.85 -11.51
N VAL A 210 -4.96 2.28 -10.37
CA VAL A 210 -3.50 2.41 -10.17
C VAL A 210 -2.84 1.09 -9.78
N PHE A 211 -3.50 0.29 -8.95
CA PHE A 211 -2.92 -0.92 -8.37
C PHE A 211 -3.45 -2.22 -8.99
N HIS A 212 -4.42 -2.13 -9.91
CA HIS A 212 -5.10 -3.28 -10.53
C HIS A 212 -5.59 -4.30 -9.49
N ASP A 213 -5.96 -3.81 -8.31
CA ASP A 213 -6.45 -4.60 -7.19
C ASP A 213 -7.97 -4.43 -7.07
N TYR A 214 -8.68 -5.53 -7.24
CA TYR A 214 -10.15 -5.55 -7.17
C TYR A 214 -10.68 -5.70 -5.74
N LYS A 215 -9.81 -5.99 -4.76
CA LYS A 215 -10.17 -5.96 -3.35
C LYS A 215 -10.21 -4.52 -2.88
N GLU A 216 -11.32 -4.11 -2.27
CA GLU A 216 -11.43 -2.74 -1.74
C GLU A 216 -10.43 -2.52 -0.60
N PRO A 217 -9.79 -1.34 -0.53
CA PRO A 217 -8.98 -0.97 0.62
C PRO A 217 -9.86 -0.78 1.85
N LEU A 218 -9.31 -1.00 3.04
CA LEU A 218 -10.02 -0.81 4.31
C LEU A 218 -10.36 0.67 4.53
N PHE A 219 -9.38 1.53 4.31
CA PHE A 219 -9.46 2.98 4.37
C PHE A 219 -8.22 3.60 3.72
N TRP A 220 -8.16 4.93 3.70
CA TRP A 220 -7.06 5.68 3.08
C TRP A 220 -6.72 6.95 3.85
N ILE A 221 -5.55 7.49 3.53
CA ILE A 221 -5.06 8.78 4.01
C ILE A 221 -4.74 9.63 2.80
N HIS A 222 -5.43 10.75 2.64
CA HIS A 222 -5.10 11.75 1.63
C HIS A 222 -4.09 12.73 2.23
N LEU A 223 -2.87 12.73 1.71
CA LEU A 223 -1.79 13.62 2.08
C LEU A 223 -1.92 14.91 1.26
N ASN A 224 -1.95 16.04 1.94
CA ASN A 224 -1.96 17.36 1.31
C ASN A 224 -1.20 18.33 2.21
N MET A 225 0.02 18.70 1.81
CA MET A 225 0.88 19.59 2.55
C MET A 225 1.61 20.52 1.59
N ASP A 226 1.54 21.82 1.86
CA ASP A 226 2.18 22.86 1.06
C ASP A 226 3.41 23.47 1.77
N TYR A 227 3.53 23.28 3.09
CA TYR A 227 4.64 23.83 3.89
C TYR A 227 5.01 22.88 5.05
N PRO A 228 6.28 22.63 5.36
CA PRO A 228 7.52 23.27 4.87
C PRO A 228 8.05 22.71 3.52
N PHE A 229 7.37 21.77 2.92
CA PHE A 229 7.63 21.23 1.59
C PHE A 229 6.30 20.82 0.95
N ASN A 230 6.25 20.81 -0.36
CA ASN A 230 5.07 20.40 -1.09
C ASN A 230 5.02 18.87 -1.18
N LEU A 231 3.98 18.26 -0.60
CA LEU A 231 3.78 16.80 -0.64
C LEU A 231 2.29 16.51 -0.75
N LYS A 232 1.92 15.82 -1.80
CA LYS A 232 0.57 15.32 -2.04
C LYS A 232 0.60 13.82 -2.24
N GLY A 233 -0.52 13.16 -1.99
CA GLY A 233 -0.57 11.72 -2.20
C GLY A 233 -1.76 11.06 -1.54
N ILE A 234 -1.91 9.77 -1.79
CA ILE A 234 -2.94 8.95 -1.17
C ILE A 234 -2.29 7.64 -0.75
N LEU A 235 -2.38 7.32 0.53
CA LEU A 235 -1.97 6.03 1.08
C LEU A 235 -3.20 5.19 1.39
N TYR A 236 -3.21 3.96 0.94
CA TYR A 236 -4.28 2.99 1.16
C TYR A 236 -3.83 1.88 2.09
N PHE A 237 -4.69 1.50 3.01
CA PHE A 237 -4.55 0.30 3.80
C PHE A 237 -5.26 -0.85 3.08
N PRO A 238 -4.53 -1.74 2.40
CA PRO A 238 -5.11 -2.91 1.77
C PRO A 238 -5.49 -3.93 2.84
N LYS A 239 -6.35 -4.86 2.50
CA LYS A 239 -6.58 -6.04 3.31
C LYS A 239 -5.37 -6.98 3.18
N ILE A 240 -4.52 -7.00 4.21
CA ILE A 240 -3.25 -7.75 4.20
C ILE A 240 -3.53 -9.18 4.66
N ASN A 241 -3.22 -10.15 3.81
CA ASN A 241 -3.28 -11.56 4.17
C ASN A 241 -1.85 -12.08 4.38
N ILE A 242 -1.34 -11.93 5.62
CA ILE A 242 0.08 -12.22 5.96
C ILE A 242 0.40 -13.72 5.91
N GLU A 243 -0.60 -14.59 5.96
CA GLU A 243 -0.38 -16.04 6.01
C GLU A 243 -0.01 -16.66 4.65
N PHE A 244 -0.37 -16.04 3.53
CA PHE A 244 -0.30 -16.66 2.19
C PHE A 244 0.41 -15.84 1.11
N GLU A 245 0.68 -14.57 1.31
CA GLU A 245 1.32 -13.71 0.32
C GLU A 245 2.50 -12.98 0.96
N SER A 246 3.61 -12.88 0.24
CA SER A 246 4.60 -11.85 0.54
C SER A 246 3.88 -10.51 0.44
N ALA A 247 3.54 -9.95 1.58
CA ALA A 247 2.75 -8.73 1.67
C ALA A 247 3.62 -7.53 1.28
N GLU A 248 4.01 -7.47 0.00
CA GLU A 248 4.66 -6.28 -0.54
C GLU A 248 3.59 -5.33 -1.04
N GLY A 249 3.39 -4.25 -0.31
CA GLY A 249 2.68 -3.09 -0.81
C GLY A 249 3.47 -2.41 -1.92
N VAL A 250 2.86 -1.47 -2.60
CA VAL A 250 3.50 -0.66 -3.63
C VAL A 250 3.21 0.80 -3.36
N ILE A 251 4.24 1.57 -3.01
CA ILE A 251 4.16 3.02 -2.91
C ILE A 251 4.93 3.63 -4.07
N LYS A 252 4.17 4.24 -5.00
CA LYS A 252 4.69 4.89 -6.19
C LYS A 252 5.09 6.32 -5.87
N LEU A 253 6.34 6.67 -6.15
CA LEU A 253 6.86 8.02 -5.95
C LEU A 253 6.85 8.80 -7.25
N TYR A 254 6.31 10.00 -7.18
CA TYR A 254 6.25 10.97 -8.26
C TYR A 254 6.96 12.27 -7.87
N ASN A 255 7.39 13.01 -8.86
CA ASN A 255 7.88 14.37 -8.73
C ASN A 255 7.23 15.21 -9.85
N ASN A 256 6.38 16.15 -9.49
CA ASN A 256 5.56 16.89 -10.45
C ASN A 256 4.77 15.96 -11.39
N GLN A 257 4.07 14.99 -10.83
CA GLN A 257 3.28 13.99 -11.56
C GLN A 257 4.11 13.08 -12.51
N VAL A 258 5.43 13.18 -12.50
CA VAL A 258 6.34 12.30 -13.26
C VAL A 258 6.80 11.16 -12.37
N PHE A 259 6.61 9.93 -12.81
CA PHE A 259 7.02 8.75 -12.05
C PHE A 259 8.54 8.71 -11.83
N VAL A 260 8.93 8.46 -10.60
CA VAL A 260 10.33 8.30 -10.18
C VAL A 260 10.67 6.83 -9.99
N ALA A 261 10.05 6.18 -9.04
CA ALA A 261 10.25 4.77 -8.75
C ALA A 261 9.20 4.23 -7.77
N ASP A 262 9.19 2.91 -7.59
CA ASP A 262 8.39 2.23 -6.58
C ASP A 262 9.24 1.98 -5.31
N ASN A 263 8.59 2.05 -4.13
CA ASN A 263 9.12 1.61 -2.84
C ASN A 263 10.55 2.12 -2.52
N ILE A 264 10.81 3.40 -2.73
CA ILE A 264 12.12 3.99 -2.41
C ILE A 264 12.34 4.01 -0.90
N LYS A 265 13.25 3.15 -0.41
CA LYS A 265 13.53 2.94 1.03
C LYS A 265 14.02 4.19 1.75
N GLU A 266 14.67 5.09 1.03
CA GLU A 266 15.17 6.35 1.55
C GLU A 266 14.03 7.31 1.95
N VAL A 267 12.89 7.27 1.23
CA VAL A 267 11.70 8.12 1.48
C VAL A 267 10.67 7.42 2.32
N ILE A 268 10.47 6.13 2.05
CA ILE A 268 9.38 5.35 2.63
C ILE A 268 9.95 4.43 3.71
N PRO A 269 9.58 4.60 4.98
CA PRO A 269 9.94 3.66 6.05
C PRO A 269 9.54 2.22 5.69
N GLU A 270 10.38 1.27 6.06
CA GLU A 270 10.19 -0.15 5.70
C GLU A 270 8.80 -0.68 6.05
N PHE A 271 8.27 -0.35 7.21
CA PHE A 271 6.97 -0.82 7.65
C PHE A 271 5.80 -0.23 6.82
N LEU A 272 5.97 0.97 6.26
CA LEU A 272 4.96 1.57 5.39
C LEU A 272 4.91 0.91 4.00
N MET A 273 5.93 0.12 3.62
CA MET A 273 5.92 -0.63 2.36
C MET A 273 4.91 -1.77 2.32
N LEU A 274 4.21 -2.03 3.41
CA LEU A 274 3.03 -2.91 3.42
C LEU A 274 1.77 -2.23 2.88
N LEU A 275 1.80 -0.91 2.74
CA LEU A 275 0.69 -0.12 2.19
C LEU A 275 0.79 -0.02 0.68
N LYS A 276 -0.32 0.37 0.05
CA LYS A 276 -0.36 0.79 -1.35
C LYS A 276 -0.59 2.29 -1.40
N GLY A 277 0.07 2.99 -2.32
CA GLY A 277 -0.12 4.43 -2.36
C GLY A 277 0.63 5.12 -3.48
N VAL A 278 0.35 6.39 -3.60
CA VAL A 278 1.05 7.35 -4.46
C VAL A 278 1.51 8.52 -3.62
N ILE A 279 2.71 8.98 -3.84
CA ILE A 279 3.28 10.17 -3.20
C ILE A 279 3.89 11.02 -4.28
N ASP A 280 3.51 12.28 -4.34
CA ASP A 280 4.06 13.28 -5.25
C ASP A 280 4.69 14.40 -4.42
N CYS A 281 5.99 14.60 -4.62
CA CYS A 281 6.75 15.63 -3.93
C CYS A 281 7.64 16.38 -4.92
N PRO A 282 7.21 17.56 -5.39
CA PRO A 282 8.00 18.42 -6.28
C PRO A 282 9.37 18.81 -5.73
N ASP A 283 9.47 18.99 -4.42
CA ASP A 283 10.69 19.43 -3.73
C ASP A 283 11.75 18.33 -3.55
N LEU A 284 11.49 17.10 -4.03
CA LEU A 284 12.45 16.00 -3.91
C LEU A 284 13.76 16.32 -4.65
N PRO A 285 14.90 16.26 -3.95
CA PRO A 285 16.20 16.50 -4.54
C PRO A 285 16.65 15.30 -5.40
N LEU A 286 16.22 15.26 -6.65
CA LEU A 286 16.56 14.21 -7.60
C LEU A 286 17.90 14.49 -8.29
N ASN A 287 18.61 13.41 -8.64
CA ASN A 287 19.73 13.50 -9.56
C ASN A 287 19.27 13.74 -11.01
N VAL A 288 20.18 13.93 -11.93
CA VAL A 288 19.89 14.18 -13.34
C VAL A 288 19.05 13.07 -13.98
N SER A 289 19.29 11.81 -13.58
CA SER A 289 18.54 10.65 -14.09
C SER A 289 17.21 10.43 -13.38
N ARG A 290 16.90 11.22 -12.35
CA ARG A 290 15.74 11.06 -11.45
C ARG A 290 15.68 9.70 -10.74
N SER A 291 16.74 8.92 -10.73
CA SER A 291 16.78 7.57 -10.18
C SER A 291 17.31 7.49 -8.75
N ALA A 292 17.88 8.56 -8.22
CA ALA A 292 18.46 8.59 -6.89
C ALA A 292 18.25 9.95 -6.19
N LEU A 293 18.18 9.91 -4.87
CA LEU A 293 18.00 11.06 -4.01
C LEU A 293 19.36 11.60 -3.54
N GLN A 294 19.50 12.91 -3.48
CA GLN A 294 20.78 13.57 -3.18
C GLN A 294 20.90 14.09 -1.73
N ASN A 295 19.80 14.17 -0.98
CA ASN A 295 19.80 14.84 0.33
C ASN A 295 19.07 14.04 1.40
N ASP A 296 19.82 13.33 2.21
CA ASP A 296 19.29 12.48 3.30
C ASP A 296 18.49 13.25 4.35
N GLY A 297 18.88 14.49 4.65
CA GLY A 297 18.20 15.30 5.67
C GLY A 297 16.79 15.74 5.28
N PHE A 298 16.57 16.06 4.02
CA PHE A 298 15.25 16.41 3.50
C PHE A 298 14.36 15.19 3.39
N VAL A 299 14.89 14.11 2.85
CA VAL A 299 14.21 12.82 2.69
C VAL A 299 13.70 12.30 4.03
N LYS A 300 14.54 12.40 5.08
CA LYS A 300 14.15 12.02 6.44
C LYS A 300 12.95 12.83 6.96
N LYS A 301 12.87 14.12 6.66
CA LYS A 301 11.70 14.96 7.05
C LYS A 301 10.42 14.50 6.39
N ILE A 302 10.48 14.07 5.12
CA ILE A 302 9.32 13.51 4.41
C ILE A 302 8.90 12.20 5.08
N SER A 303 9.84 11.31 5.33
CA SER A 303 9.61 10.02 6.00
C SER A 303 8.96 10.21 7.38
N ASP A 304 9.51 11.10 8.21
CA ASP A 304 8.97 11.42 9.55
C ASP A 304 7.55 12.00 9.45
N TYR A 305 7.27 12.82 8.44
CA TYR A 305 5.94 13.40 8.23
C TYR A 305 4.91 12.33 7.84
N ILE A 306 5.24 11.46 6.89
CA ILE A 306 4.36 10.38 6.45
C ILE A 306 4.05 9.46 7.63
N THR A 307 5.07 9.03 8.37
CA THR A 307 4.93 8.23 9.58
C THR A 307 3.98 8.87 10.60
N LYS A 308 4.16 10.18 10.84
CA LYS A 308 3.28 10.94 11.71
C LYS A 308 1.83 10.92 11.24
N LYS A 309 1.59 11.16 9.94
CA LYS A 309 0.22 11.18 9.39
C LYS A 309 -0.46 9.82 9.47
N VAL A 310 0.28 8.74 9.28
CA VAL A 310 -0.22 7.38 9.46
C VAL A 310 -0.61 7.14 10.92
N ALA A 311 0.26 7.48 11.88
CA ALA A 311 -0.05 7.35 13.30
C ALA A 311 -1.25 8.22 13.72
N ASP A 312 -1.33 9.48 13.23
CA ASP A 312 -2.43 10.40 13.51
C ASP A 312 -3.78 9.86 12.97
N LYS A 313 -3.79 9.23 11.78
CA LYS A 313 -5.00 8.60 11.22
C LYS A 313 -5.46 7.42 12.06
N LEU A 314 -4.55 6.51 12.40
CA LEU A 314 -4.86 5.32 13.18
C LEU A 314 -5.34 5.68 14.59
N SER A 315 -4.63 6.54 15.30
CA SER A 315 -5.02 7.03 16.62
C SER A 315 -6.33 7.83 16.58
N GLY A 316 -6.53 8.62 15.52
CA GLY A 316 -7.78 9.35 15.28
C GLY A 316 -8.97 8.41 15.11
N MET A 317 -8.84 7.35 14.30
CA MET A 317 -9.90 6.33 14.14
C MET A 317 -10.23 5.67 15.47
N CYS A 318 -9.24 5.27 16.26
CA CYS A 318 -9.49 4.66 17.58
C CYS A 318 -10.29 5.59 18.51
N LYS A 319 -10.07 6.92 18.43
CA LYS A 319 -10.75 7.91 19.26
C LYS A 319 -12.17 8.26 18.79
N THR A 320 -12.35 8.38 17.48
CA THR A 320 -13.57 8.96 16.90
C THR A 320 -14.50 7.93 16.28
N ASP A 321 -13.98 6.77 15.91
CA ASP A 321 -14.69 5.67 15.27
C ASP A 321 -14.11 4.32 15.72
N LYS A 322 -14.24 4.07 17.04
CA LYS A 322 -13.70 2.87 17.69
C LYS A 322 -14.26 1.58 17.09
N GLU A 323 -15.52 1.59 16.65
CA GLU A 323 -16.18 0.44 16.06
C GLU A 323 -15.49 0.00 14.74
N SER A 324 -15.23 0.95 13.83
CA SER A 324 -14.49 0.67 12.60
C SER A 324 -13.05 0.27 12.89
N TYR A 325 -12.40 0.89 13.89
CA TYR A 325 -11.03 0.55 14.28
C TYR A 325 -10.93 -0.88 14.80
N GLU A 326 -11.83 -1.32 15.66
CA GLU A 326 -11.91 -2.69 16.16
C GLU A 326 -12.22 -3.68 15.03
N LYS A 327 -13.14 -3.33 14.12
CA LYS A 327 -13.49 -4.15 12.95
C LYS A 327 -12.28 -4.41 12.04
N TYR A 328 -11.40 -3.42 11.87
CA TYR A 328 -10.21 -3.52 11.03
C TYR A 328 -9.00 -4.04 11.79
N TRP A 329 -9.08 -4.19 13.12
CA TRP A 329 -7.92 -4.48 13.96
C TRP A 329 -7.15 -5.73 13.54
N ASP A 330 -7.83 -6.82 13.23
CA ASP A 330 -7.18 -8.07 12.83
C ASP A 330 -6.38 -7.90 11.52
N ASP A 331 -6.82 -7.01 10.62
CA ASP A 331 -6.13 -6.70 9.37
C ASP A 331 -4.97 -5.69 9.56
N ILE A 332 -5.13 -4.70 10.46
CA ILE A 332 -4.13 -3.63 10.64
C ILE A 332 -3.12 -3.88 11.76
N SER A 333 -3.43 -4.77 12.70
CA SER A 333 -2.56 -5.02 13.86
C SER A 333 -1.16 -5.50 13.48
N PRO A 334 -0.96 -6.38 12.48
CA PRO A 334 0.38 -6.79 12.07
C PRO A 334 1.21 -5.62 11.53
N PHE A 335 0.58 -4.72 10.77
CA PHE A 335 1.21 -3.49 10.30
C PHE A 335 1.65 -2.58 11.47
N ILE A 336 0.75 -2.33 12.44
CA ILE A 336 1.05 -1.49 13.60
C ILE A 336 2.16 -2.11 14.44
N LYS A 337 2.10 -3.41 14.71
CA LYS A 337 3.13 -4.13 15.48
C LYS A 337 4.49 -4.10 14.77
N PHE A 338 4.51 -4.32 13.46
CA PHE A 338 5.74 -4.21 12.67
C PHE A 338 6.31 -2.79 12.70
N GLY A 339 5.46 -1.78 12.56
CA GLY A 339 5.83 -0.38 12.70
C GLY A 339 6.44 -0.06 14.07
N CYS A 340 5.85 -0.58 15.14
CA CYS A 340 6.37 -0.41 16.50
C CYS A 340 7.74 -1.07 16.70
N LEU A 341 8.01 -2.18 16.04
CA LEU A 341 9.31 -2.85 16.09
C LEU A 341 10.40 -2.13 15.29
N LYS A 342 10.02 -1.34 14.28
CA LYS A 342 10.95 -0.66 13.37
C LYS A 342 11.17 0.81 13.69
N ASP A 343 10.20 1.47 14.32
CA ASP A 343 10.23 2.92 14.59
C ASP A 343 9.71 3.23 15.99
N ASP A 344 10.61 3.62 16.88
CA ASP A 344 10.29 3.95 18.28
C ASP A 344 9.34 5.13 18.40
N LYS A 345 9.43 6.14 17.53
CA LYS A 345 8.53 7.30 17.56
C LYS A 345 7.11 6.91 17.14
N PHE A 346 7.00 6.01 16.17
CA PHE A 346 5.72 5.44 15.79
C PHE A 346 5.13 4.62 16.95
N CYS A 347 5.94 3.78 17.58
CA CYS A 347 5.54 2.99 18.75
C CYS A 347 5.01 3.86 19.89
N GLU A 348 5.76 4.92 20.27
CA GLU A 348 5.33 5.87 21.32
C GLU A 348 3.97 6.50 21.02
N LYS A 349 3.71 6.82 19.76
CA LYS A 349 2.42 7.38 19.33
C LYS A 349 1.27 6.37 19.33
N MET A 350 1.58 5.10 19.08
CA MET A 350 0.59 4.04 18.97
C MET A 350 0.32 3.28 20.27
N ASN A 351 1.16 3.43 21.29
CA ASN A 351 1.09 2.65 22.54
C ASN A 351 -0.31 2.58 23.16
N ASP A 352 -1.00 3.72 23.24
CA ASP A 352 -2.33 3.82 23.85
C ASP A 352 -3.46 3.29 22.94
N TYR A 353 -3.14 2.95 21.69
CA TYR A 353 -4.10 2.54 20.66
C TYR A 353 -3.89 1.12 20.16
N ILE A 354 -2.97 0.39 20.78
CA ILE A 354 -2.76 -1.04 20.52
C ILE A 354 -3.83 -1.82 21.26
N LEU A 355 -4.56 -2.65 20.52
CA LEU A 355 -5.63 -3.48 21.07
C LEU A 355 -5.19 -4.93 21.16
N PHE A 356 -5.72 -5.60 22.17
CA PHE A 356 -5.59 -7.04 22.40
C PHE A 356 -6.99 -7.65 22.45
N LYS A 357 -7.22 -8.70 21.70
CA LYS A 357 -8.49 -9.42 21.71
C LYS A 357 -8.47 -10.44 22.83
N ASN A 358 -9.41 -10.34 23.77
CA ASN A 358 -9.51 -11.26 24.90
C ASN A 358 -10.27 -12.54 24.55
N LEU A 359 -10.39 -13.48 25.52
CA LEU A 359 -11.08 -14.77 25.37
C LEU A 359 -12.59 -14.63 25.08
N ASP A 360 -13.20 -13.49 25.41
CA ASP A 360 -14.60 -13.19 25.10
C ASP A 360 -14.79 -12.45 23.78
N GLY A 361 -13.70 -12.22 23.04
CA GLY A 361 -13.72 -11.55 21.74
C GLY A 361 -13.77 -10.02 21.83
N LYS A 362 -13.59 -9.44 23.02
CA LYS A 362 -13.51 -7.98 23.21
C LYS A 362 -12.10 -7.46 22.93
N TYR A 363 -12.03 -6.25 22.43
CA TYR A 363 -10.75 -5.56 22.20
C TYR A 363 -10.43 -4.65 23.39
N LEU A 364 -9.29 -4.87 24.01
CA LEU A 364 -8.82 -4.19 25.21
C LEU A 364 -7.45 -3.53 24.92
N THR A 365 -7.21 -2.37 25.51
CA THR A 365 -5.87 -1.76 25.55
C THR A 365 -4.98 -2.48 26.58
N LEU A 366 -3.67 -2.29 26.52
CA LEU A 366 -2.74 -2.91 27.48
C LEU A 366 -3.10 -2.58 28.96
N PRO A 367 -3.40 -1.32 29.32
CA PRO A 367 -3.84 -1.02 30.69
C PRO A 367 -5.12 -1.76 31.11
N GLU A 368 -6.10 -1.91 30.19
CA GLU A 368 -7.32 -2.66 30.43
C GLU A 368 -7.04 -4.16 30.64
N CYS A 369 -6.15 -4.75 29.84
CA CYS A 369 -5.73 -6.15 30.02
C CYS A 369 -5.04 -6.38 31.38
N LEU A 370 -4.24 -5.44 31.84
CA LEU A 370 -3.58 -5.52 33.15
C LEU A 370 -4.56 -5.38 34.32
N GLU A 371 -5.62 -4.61 34.15
CA GLU A 371 -6.65 -4.43 35.19
C GLU A 371 -7.50 -5.70 35.38
N GLU A 372 -7.77 -6.46 34.29
CA GLU A 372 -8.58 -7.69 34.34
C GLU A 372 -8.03 -8.76 35.33
N ASN A 373 -6.70 -8.91 35.40
CA ASN A 373 -6.06 -9.92 36.25
C ASN A 373 -5.32 -9.32 37.46
N LYS A 374 -5.47 -8.04 37.76
CA LYS A 374 -4.67 -7.28 38.72
C LYS A 374 -4.68 -7.86 40.14
N GLU A 375 -5.83 -8.33 40.61
CA GLU A 375 -5.97 -8.89 41.95
C GLU A 375 -5.19 -10.20 42.16
N LYS A 376 -4.97 -10.96 41.06
CA LYS A 376 -4.32 -12.27 41.13
C LYS A 376 -2.88 -12.22 40.60
N HIS A 377 -2.64 -11.43 39.57
CA HIS A 377 -1.35 -11.34 38.87
C HIS A 377 -1.06 -9.92 38.39
N GLU A 378 -0.45 -9.14 39.26
CA GLU A 378 -0.07 -7.78 38.95
C GLU A 378 0.93 -7.73 37.79
N ASN A 379 0.73 -6.81 36.86
CA ASN A 379 1.60 -6.56 35.69
C ASN A 379 1.80 -7.77 34.72
N THR A 380 0.90 -8.74 34.76
CA THR A 380 0.98 -9.93 33.91
C THR A 380 -0.19 -9.99 32.94
N VAL A 381 0.10 -10.19 31.66
CA VAL A 381 -0.88 -10.48 30.60
C VAL A 381 -0.69 -11.93 30.16
N PHE A 382 -1.74 -12.73 30.29
CA PHE A 382 -1.75 -14.10 29.77
C PHE A 382 -2.15 -14.11 28.31
N TYR A 383 -1.56 -15.03 27.52
CA TYR A 383 -1.89 -15.12 26.11
C TYR A 383 -2.10 -16.53 25.58
N VAL A 384 -2.94 -16.62 24.55
CA VAL A 384 -3.26 -17.81 23.78
C VAL A 384 -2.70 -17.64 22.36
N LYS A 385 -2.01 -18.65 21.87
CA LYS A 385 -1.50 -18.67 20.48
C LYS A 385 -2.43 -19.46 19.55
N ASP A 386 -2.89 -20.61 20.03
CA ASP A 386 -3.82 -21.49 19.33
C ASP A 386 -4.98 -21.87 20.23
N GLU A 387 -6.19 -21.41 19.88
CA GLU A 387 -7.39 -21.65 20.67
C GLU A 387 -7.83 -23.11 20.68
N ILE A 388 -7.44 -23.90 19.67
CA ILE A 388 -7.81 -25.31 19.58
C ILE A 388 -6.84 -26.13 20.43
N GLU A 389 -5.54 -25.98 20.23
CA GLU A 389 -4.52 -26.72 20.99
C GLU A 389 -4.55 -26.37 22.48
N GLN A 390 -4.81 -25.10 22.81
CA GLN A 390 -4.85 -24.61 24.19
C GLN A 390 -6.24 -24.59 24.81
N GLY A 391 -7.24 -25.22 24.18
CA GLY A 391 -8.65 -25.19 24.61
C GLY A 391 -8.89 -25.64 26.06
N GLN A 392 -8.14 -26.63 26.57
CA GLN A 392 -8.20 -27.08 27.96
C GLN A 392 -7.79 -25.96 28.94
N TYR A 393 -6.68 -25.27 28.61
CA TYR A 393 -6.18 -24.16 29.45
C TYR A 393 -7.11 -22.96 29.42
N ILE A 394 -7.73 -22.67 28.26
CA ILE A 394 -8.76 -21.62 28.14
C ILE A 394 -9.92 -21.90 29.07
N LYS A 395 -10.41 -23.15 29.12
CA LYS A 395 -11.49 -23.53 30.01
C LYS A 395 -11.09 -23.30 31.48
N MET A 396 -9.89 -23.76 31.87
CA MET A 396 -9.38 -23.60 33.23
C MET A 396 -9.27 -22.12 33.64
N PHE A 397 -8.81 -21.25 32.74
CA PHE A 397 -8.72 -19.80 32.96
C PHE A 397 -10.11 -19.19 33.21
N LYS A 398 -11.07 -19.50 32.33
CA LYS A 398 -12.47 -19.02 32.48
C LYS A 398 -13.11 -19.50 33.77
N ASP A 399 -12.91 -20.75 34.15
CA ASP A 399 -13.46 -21.31 35.40
C ASP A 399 -12.88 -20.65 36.67
N GLN A 400 -11.64 -20.11 36.56
CA GLN A 400 -11.02 -19.31 37.63
C GLN A 400 -11.33 -17.81 37.55
N GLY A 401 -12.17 -17.37 36.60
CA GLY A 401 -12.46 -15.96 36.37
C GLY A 401 -11.21 -15.16 35.97
N MET A 402 -10.33 -15.76 35.19
CA MET A 402 -9.15 -15.15 34.62
C MET A 402 -9.32 -14.96 33.13
N ASP A 403 -8.68 -13.91 32.58
CA ASP A 403 -8.72 -13.60 31.16
C ASP A 403 -7.33 -13.73 30.53
N ALA A 404 -7.31 -13.94 29.21
CA ALA A 404 -6.11 -13.98 28.40
C ALA A 404 -6.36 -13.32 27.05
N VAL A 405 -5.30 -12.91 26.38
CA VAL A 405 -5.38 -12.29 25.06
C VAL A 405 -4.97 -13.28 23.96
N ILE A 406 -5.55 -13.13 22.78
CA ILE A 406 -5.31 -14.02 21.65
C ILE A 406 -4.23 -13.40 20.75
N LEU A 407 -3.10 -14.10 20.60
CA LEU A 407 -1.95 -13.68 19.81
C LEU A 407 -1.63 -14.72 18.73
N LYS A 408 -2.31 -14.61 17.57
CA LYS A 408 -2.24 -15.62 16.48
C LYS A 408 -1.09 -15.41 15.49
N HIS A 409 -0.62 -14.17 15.35
CA HIS A 409 0.33 -13.82 14.30
C HIS A 409 1.77 -14.02 14.73
N ASN A 410 2.64 -14.43 13.81
CA ASN A 410 4.06 -14.59 14.10
C ASN A 410 4.74 -13.31 14.60
N ILE A 411 4.22 -12.15 14.21
CA ILE A 411 4.71 -10.83 14.67
C ILE A 411 4.41 -10.57 16.16
N ASP A 412 3.44 -11.28 16.75
CA ASP A 412 3.03 -11.03 18.12
C ASP A 412 4.14 -11.36 19.11
N GLN A 413 4.90 -12.44 18.87
CA GLN A 413 5.97 -12.86 19.78
C GLN A 413 7.11 -11.82 19.89
N PRO A 414 7.73 -11.34 18.81
CA PRO A 414 8.71 -10.26 18.92
C PRO A 414 8.09 -8.97 19.46
N PHE A 415 6.81 -8.70 19.19
CA PHE A 415 6.13 -7.51 19.67
C PHE A 415 5.92 -7.50 21.19
N ILE A 416 5.43 -8.59 21.79
CA ILE A 416 5.28 -8.67 23.25
C ILE A 416 6.64 -8.62 23.96
N THR A 417 7.67 -9.23 23.40
CA THR A 417 9.05 -9.11 23.91
C THR A 417 9.53 -7.67 23.90
N HIS A 418 9.24 -6.91 22.85
CA HIS A 418 9.55 -5.48 22.78
C HIS A 418 8.78 -4.67 23.85
N LEU A 419 7.51 -4.98 24.09
CA LEU A 419 6.73 -4.34 25.15
C LEU A 419 7.30 -4.62 26.55
N GLU A 420 7.73 -5.85 26.81
CA GLU A 420 8.38 -6.22 28.09
C GLU A 420 9.70 -5.47 28.29
N GLN A 421 10.51 -5.32 27.24
CA GLN A 421 11.77 -4.56 27.32
C GLN A 421 11.55 -3.06 27.62
N LYS A 422 10.43 -2.50 27.14
CA LYS A 422 10.10 -1.09 27.38
C LYS A 422 9.41 -0.84 28.73
N ASN A 423 8.84 -1.87 29.34
CA ASN A 423 8.09 -1.77 30.60
C ASN A 423 8.67 -2.77 31.61
N GLU A 424 9.53 -2.29 32.52
CA GLU A 424 10.35 -3.10 33.44
C GLU A 424 9.61 -4.17 34.24
N ASN A 425 8.32 -3.99 34.51
CA ASN A 425 7.53 -4.92 35.33
C ASN A 425 6.52 -5.73 34.52
N LEU A 426 6.34 -5.44 33.24
CA LEU A 426 5.37 -6.11 32.39
C LEU A 426 5.85 -7.51 31.98
N LYS A 427 4.97 -8.50 32.10
CA LYS A 427 5.23 -9.88 31.65
C LYS A 427 4.09 -10.39 30.79
N PHE A 428 4.42 -11.09 29.73
CA PHE A 428 3.48 -11.89 28.95
C PHE A 428 3.78 -13.38 29.18
N LEU A 429 2.78 -14.12 29.63
CA LEU A 429 2.90 -15.55 29.89
C LEU A 429 1.87 -16.32 29.07
N SER A 430 2.32 -17.39 28.41
CA SER A 430 1.39 -18.29 27.74
C SER A 430 0.54 -19.04 28.75
N ILE A 431 -0.74 -19.28 28.45
CA ILE A 431 -1.67 -19.98 29.37
C ILE A 431 -1.30 -21.43 29.63
N ASP A 432 -0.43 -22.02 28.82
CA ASP A 432 0.12 -23.37 28.98
C ASP A 432 1.56 -23.37 29.54
N SER A 433 2.06 -22.23 29.98
CA SER A 433 3.31 -22.13 30.72
C SER A 433 3.15 -22.73 32.15
N ASP A 434 4.26 -22.90 32.87
CA ASP A 434 4.18 -23.43 34.25
C ASP A 434 3.47 -22.45 35.18
N LEU A 435 2.16 -22.61 35.25
CA LEU A 435 1.24 -21.84 36.10
C LEU A 435 0.74 -22.67 37.28
N SER A 436 1.52 -23.67 37.72
CA SER A 436 1.14 -24.56 38.81
C SER A 436 0.72 -23.81 40.09
N GLU A 437 1.38 -22.70 40.38
CA GLU A 437 1.03 -21.83 41.52
C GLU A 437 -0.40 -21.22 41.42
N ILE A 438 -0.90 -21.02 40.20
CA ILE A 438 -2.24 -20.43 39.96
C ILE A 438 -3.34 -21.45 40.19
N PHE A 439 -3.12 -22.70 39.75
CA PHE A 439 -4.10 -23.76 39.75
C PHE A 439 -4.00 -24.67 40.97
N LYS A 440 -3.01 -24.44 41.84
CA LYS A 440 -2.80 -25.19 43.07
C LYS A 440 -3.90 -24.91 44.09
N ASP A 441 -4.37 -25.96 44.72
CA ASP A 441 -5.28 -25.87 45.88
C ASP A 441 -4.44 -25.72 47.18
N ASP A 442 -4.47 -24.54 47.77
CA ASP A 442 -3.74 -24.21 48.99
C ASP A 442 -4.41 -24.74 50.28
N ALA A 443 -5.44 -25.57 50.15
CA ALA A 443 -6.31 -25.92 51.28
C ALA A 443 -5.67 -26.82 52.36
N ASP A 444 -4.51 -27.47 52.09
CA ASP A 444 -3.86 -28.35 53.06
C ASP A 444 -2.35 -28.32 52.98
N ASP A 445 -1.73 -27.49 53.82
CA ASP A 445 -0.26 -27.29 53.91
C ASP A 445 0.38 -28.13 55.04
N SER A 446 -0.30 -29.21 55.46
CA SER A 446 0.20 -30.09 56.53
C SER A 446 1.44 -30.90 56.05
N GLU A 447 2.33 -31.20 56.98
CA GLU A 447 3.55 -32.03 56.68
C GLU A 447 3.15 -33.44 56.17
N GLU A 448 2.05 -34.00 56.65
CA GLU A 448 1.51 -35.29 56.21
C GLU A 448 1.03 -35.25 54.75
N ALA A 449 0.38 -34.13 54.36
CA ALA A 449 -0.05 -33.93 52.96
C ALA A 449 1.15 -33.78 52.03
N LYS A 450 2.20 -33.07 52.45
CA LYS A 450 3.45 -32.90 51.68
C LYS A 450 4.22 -34.22 51.47
N GLU A 451 4.28 -35.11 52.50
CA GLU A 451 4.88 -36.41 52.38
C GLU A 451 4.08 -37.34 51.45
N ALA A 452 2.77 -37.32 51.52
CA ALA A 452 1.88 -38.07 50.63
C ALA A 452 2.05 -37.62 49.17
N LEU A 453 2.05 -36.30 48.94
CA LEU A 453 2.23 -35.71 47.62
C LEU A 453 3.60 -36.08 47.01
N LYS A 454 4.66 -36.13 47.82
CA LYS A 454 5.99 -36.53 47.40
C LYS A 454 6.05 -38.01 46.99
N ALA A 455 5.40 -38.88 47.75
CA ALA A 455 5.31 -40.31 47.42
C ALA A 455 4.51 -40.58 46.14
N ASP A 456 3.45 -39.78 45.90
CA ASP A 456 2.67 -39.84 44.67
C ASP A 456 3.43 -39.29 43.49
N ASN A 457 4.19 -38.21 43.70
CA ASN A 457 5.06 -37.63 42.65
C ASN A 457 6.09 -38.62 42.14
N ASP A 458 6.77 -39.35 43.03
CA ASP A 458 7.76 -40.37 42.66
C ASP A 458 7.13 -41.51 41.85
N LYS A 459 5.98 -42.01 42.24
CA LYS A 459 5.21 -43.04 41.54
C LYS A 459 4.72 -42.57 40.16
N LEU A 460 4.12 -41.39 40.11
CA LEU A 460 3.64 -40.82 38.85
C LEU A 460 4.78 -40.51 37.90
N SER A 461 5.91 -40.02 38.42
CA SER A 461 7.13 -39.75 37.61
C SER A 461 7.62 -41.05 36.95
N GLU A 462 7.68 -42.15 37.68
CA GLU A 462 8.10 -43.45 37.11
C GLU A 462 7.12 -43.93 36.02
N ILE A 463 5.82 -43.82 36.27
CA ILE A 463 4.77 -44.23 35.35
C ILE A 463 4.82 -43.41 34.06
N PHE A 464 4.86 -42.07 34.16
CA PHE A 464 4.83 -41.19 33.00
C PHE A 464 6.13 -41.29 32.19
N LYS A 465 7.31 -41.36 32.82
CA LYS A 465 8.59 -41.58 32.14
C LYS A 465 8.59 -42.89 31.34
N LYS A 466 8.07 -43.94 31.93
CA LYS A 466 7.98 -45.26 31.27
C LYS A 466 6.93 -45.26 30.15
N ALA A 467 5.77 -44.64 30.36
CA ALA A 467 4.71 -44.60 29.37
C ALA A 467 5.07 -43.75 28.13
N LEU A 468 5.79 -42.66 28.32
CA LEU A 468 6.22 -41.76 27.26
C LEU A 468 7.60 -42.08 26.69
N GLY A 469 8.35 -42.98 27.31
CA GLY A 469 9.72 -43.34 26.89
C GLY A 469 10.73 -42.20 27.05
N LYS A 470 10.50 -41.30 28.04
CA LYS A 470 11.26 -40.06 28.24
C LYS A 470 11.86 -40.03 29.64
N ASP A 471 13.14 -40.35 29.78
CA ASP A 471 13.83 -40.42 31.08
C ASP A 471 14.01 -39.04 31.74
N ASN A 472 14.09 -37.97 30.93
CA ASN A 472 14.32 -36.61 31.41
C ASN A 472 13.03 -35.83 31.72
N LEU A 473 11.86 -36.47 31.60
CA LEU A 473 10.58 -35.83 31.86
C LEU A 473 10.49 -35.36 33.33
N GLN A 474 10.21 -34.08 33.54
CA GLN A 474 9.90 -33.54 34.86
C GLN A 474 8.41 -33.75 35.14
N VAL A 475 8.10 -34.46 36.22
CA VAL A 475 6.70 -34.69 36.66
C VAL A 475 6.55 -34.09 38.04
N LYS A 476 5.46 -33.28 38.18
CA LYS A 476 5.11 -32.61 39.44
C LYS A 476 3.70 -33.01 39.80
N ALA A 477 3.51 -33.66 40.95
CA ALA A 477 2.20 -33.97 41.46
C ALA A 477 1.71 -32.82 42.37
N GLU A 478 0.57 -32.25 42.04
CA GLU A 478 -0.05 -31.17 42.80
C GLU A 478 -1.56 -31.36 42.89
N LYS A 479 -2.18 -30.87 43.97
CA LYS A 479 -3.63 -30.78 44.05
C LYS A 479 -4.10 -29.59 43.25
N LEU A 480 -4.96 -29.85 42.25
CA LEU A 480 -5.54 -28.82 41.40
C LEU A 480 -6.92 -28.40 41.94
N LYS A 481 -7.25 -27.12 41.80
CA LYS A 481 -8.56 -26.56 42.13
C LYS A 481 -9.70 -27.17 41.32
N ASP A 482 -9.40 -27.59 40.09
CA ASP A 482 -10.35 -28.25 39.19
C ASP A 482 -10.19 -29.77 39.27
N ALA A 483 -11.20 -30.44 39.82
CA ALA A 483 -11.23 -31.90 39.96
C ALA A 483 -11.42 -32.67 38.64
N GLU A 484 -11.83 -32.00 37.56
CA GLU A 484 -11.99 -32.62 36.24
C GLU A 484 -10.66 -32.75 35.48
N VAL A 485 -9.64 -31.98 35.87
CA VAL A 485 -8.33 -32.02 35.26
C VAL A 485 -7.42 -33.01 35.96
N SER A 486 -7.16 -34.14 35.34
CA SER A 486 -6.30 -35.20 35.91
C SER A 486 -4.81 -35.01 35.60
N SER A 487 -4.46 -34.33 34.55
CA SER A 487 -3.05 -34.01 34.18
C SER A 487 -3.00 -32.88 33.17
N MET A 488 -1.89 -32.12 33.17
CA MET A 488 -1.59 -31.09 32.17
C MET A 488 -0.12 -31.14 31.79
N ILE A 489 0.21 -30.68 30.61
CA ILE A 489 1.58 -30.52 30.15
C ILE A 489 1.89 -29.03 30.16
N THR A 490 2.92 -28.65 30.91
CA THR A 490 3.40 -27.27 30.95
C THR A 490 4.76 -27.16 30.29
N ILE A 491 5.03 -26.04 29.64
CA ILE A 491 6.31 -25.76 28.97
C ILE A 491 6.84 -24.45 29.56
N ASN A 492 8.14 -24.42 29.87
CA ASN A 492 8.76 -23.18 30.32
C ASN A 492 8.63 -22.09 29.24
N GLU A 493 8.27 -20.88 29.65
CA GLU A 493 8.00 -19.75 28.74
C GLU A 493 9.22 -19.45 27.85
N ASP A 494 10.43 -19.40 28.41
CA ASP A 494 11.65 -19.11 27.64
C ASP A 494 11.92 -20.20 26.61
N SER A 495 11.72 -21.47 26.98
CA SER A 495 11.86 -22.60 26.06
C SER A 495 10.85 -22.54 24.91
N LYS A 496 9.62 -22.15 25.21
CA LYS A 496 8.56 -21.96 24.22
C LYS A 496 8.89 -20.85 23.24
N ARG A 497 9.32 -19.69 23.74
CA ARG A 497 9.75 -18.56 22.91
C ARG A 497 10.93 -18.92 22.02
N MET A 498 11.89 -19.66 22.55
CA MET A 498 13.04 -20.14 21.77
C MET A 498 12.60 -21.07 20.64
N ALA A 499 11.71 -22.03 20.93
CA ALA A 499 11.18 -22.95 19.92
C ALA A 499 10.40 -22.22 18.82
N ASP A 500 9.59 -21.23 19.18
CA ASP A 500 8.84 -20.40 18.23
C ASP A 500 9.76 -19.55 17.35
N MET A 501 10.79 -18.97 17.93
CA MET A 501 11.80 -18.22 17.19
C MET A 501 12.54 -19.11 16.18
N MET A 502 12.91 -20.34 16.57
CA MET A 502 13.56 -21.28 15.66
C MET A 502 12.66 -21.72 14.50
N LYS A 503 11.37 -21.94 14.77
CA LYS A 503 10.40 -22.21 13.70
C LYS A 503 10.32 -21.08 12.70
N MET A 504 10.36 -19.82 13.14
CA MET A 504 10.39 -18.65 12.25
C MET A 504 11.62 -18.62 11.33
N TYR A 505 12.77 -19.08 11.82
CA TYR A 505 14.00 -19.16 11.01
C TYR A 505 14.10 -20.43 10.14
N GLY A 506 13.01 -21.21 10.02
CA GLY A 506 12.99 -22.42 9.21
C GLY A 506 13.80 -23.59 9.80
N MET A 507 14.21 -23.49 11.05
CA MET A 507 14.91 -24.54 11.80
C MET A 507 13.91 -25.52 12.45
N SER A 508 12.91 -25.95 11.68
CA SER A 508 11.95 -26.97 12.12
C SER A 508 12.64 -28.34 12.17
N GLY A 509 12.80 -28.90 13.34
CA GLY A 509 13.35 -30.26 13.53
C GLY A 509 14.16 -30.48 14.80
N MET A 510 14.36 -29.45 15.61
CA MET A 510 14.89 -29.62 16.96
C MET A 510 13.76 -29.96 17.93
N ASP A 511 13.94 -31.02 18.70
CA ASP A 511 12.98 -31.46 19.71
C ASP A 511 12.77 -30.31 20.74
N PRO A 512 11.53 -29.88 21.00
CA PRO A 512 11.25 -28.87 22.02
C PRO A 512 11.83 -29.23 23.40
N GLU A 513 12.09 -30.51 23.66
CA GLU A 513 12.70 -30.99 24.90
C GLU A 513 14.19 -30.66 25.06
N MET A 514 14.86 -30.23 24.00
CA MET A 514 16.27 -29.79 24.09
C MET A 514 16.41 -28.43 24.79
N TYR A 515 15.34 -27.73 25.03
CA TYR A 515 15.31 -26.39 25.62
C TYR A 515 14.54 -26.33 26.92
#